data_c57e24fe636c7d3a62606a68ca1ae5d7
#
_entry.id   c57e24fe636c7d3a62606a68ca1ae5d7
#
_cell.length_a   1.000
_cell.length_b   1.000
_cell.length_c   1.000
_cell.angle_alpha   90.00
_cell.angle_beta   90.00
_cell.angle_gamma   90.00
#
_symmetry.space_group_name_H-M   'P 1'
#
loop_
_entity.id
_entity.type
_entity.pdbx_description
1 polymer ?
#
loop_
_entity_poly.entity_id
_entity_poly.type
_entity_poly.pdbx_seq_one_letter_code
_entity_poly.pdbx_strand_id
1 'polypeptide(L)'
;MRMPLCCGLALAAWASLTARAHASAPTAPAAEQRIAAACVAGSRFQVGGGEILLSYDSAAFPVGPAQICAWTVRAALAVNSYYGRYPVSQVHIVIKPEDGDGVHGGTTWGDRDDGHPLIIIRLGRDTGVAKLEDDWTMTHEMVHLSVPSVPENSHWLEEGIATYVEPIARVQQGQLEPPRIWTDMLHGMRKGLPAQGDRGLDNTPTWGRTYWGGALFCLLADVEIRERTGNRKGLQDALRGVLAAGGNIRQDWSVERIFAVGDKATGVPVLTGLYHRMGDSPMPGHETLDALWQALGVQADGDGVHLDDNAPLAASRRAITAPAPGGTDRAEKHG
;
A
#
# COMPACT_ATOMS: atom_id res chain seq x y z
N MET A 1 -26.72 -32.42 -72.39
CA MET A 1 -27.15 -33.82 -72.15
C MET A 1 -26.87 -34.14 -70.70
N ARG A 2 -27.97 -34.31 -69.95
CA ARG A 2 -28.13 -34.99 -68.62
C ARG A 2 -27.18 -34.65 -67.43
N MET A 3 -27.74 -33.94 -66.45
CA MET A 3 -27.46 -34.10 -65.03
C MET A 3 -27.69 -35.55 -64.54
N PRO A 4 -27.09 -35.96 -63.41
CA PRO A 4 -27.95 -36.04 -62.25
C PRO A 4 -27.37 -35.55 -60.92
N LEU A 5 -28.32 -35.20 -60.03
CA LEU A 5 -28.20 -34.93 -58.58
C LEU A 5 -27.51 -36.07 -57.82
N CYS A 6 -26.81 -35.71 -56.77
CA CYS A 6 -26.64 -36.55 -55.57
C CYS A 6 -26.64 -35.72 -54.29
N CYS A 7 -27.54 -36.04 -53.40
CA CYS A 7 -27.69 -35.60 -52.04
C CYS A 7 -26.49 -35.91 -51.18
N GLY A 8 -26.06 -35.02 -50.34
CA GLY A 8 -25.07 -35.24 -49.26
C GLY A 8 -25.59 -34.68 -47.96
N LEU A 9 -25.84 -35.60 -47.02
CA LEU A 9 -26.34 -35.37 -45.67
C LEU A 9 -25.40 -34.47 -44.86
N ALA A 10 -25.96 -33.43 -44.26
CA ALA A 10 -25.30 -32.65 -43.25
C ALA A 10 -25.49 -33.31 -41.86
N LEU A 11 -24.40 -33.79 -41.27
CA LEU A 11 -24.33 -34.22 -39.87
C LEU A 11 -24.09 -33.00 -39.00
N ALA A 12 -25.11 -32.59 -38.27
CA ALA A 12 -25.00 -31.59 -37.23
C ALA A 12 -24.37 -32.22 -35.97
N ALA A 13 -23.09 -31.87 -35.68
CA ALA A 13 -22.46 -32.22 -34.43
C ALA A 13 -22.87 -31.19 -33.35
N TRP A 14 -23.68 -31.61 -32.41
CA TRP A 14 -23.97 -30.83 -31.22
C TRP A 14 -22.78 -30.91 -30.27
N ALA A 15 -21.98 -29.80 -30.19
CA ALA A 15 -20.99 -29.61 -29.17
C ALA A 15 -21.72 -29.15 -27.89
N SER A 16 -21.83 -30.03 -26.92
CA SER A 16 -22.32 -29.72 -25.58
C SER A 16 -21.25 -28.88 -24.86
N LEU A 17 -21.42 -27.53 -24.83
CA LEU A 17 -20.67 -26.67 -23.94
C LEU A 17 -21.15 -26.93 -22.50
N THR A 18 -20.41 -27.74 -21.74
CA THR A 18 -20.51 -27.74 -20.29
C THR A 18 -19.92 -26.46 -19.76
N ALA A 19 -20.75 -25.49 -19.45
CA ALA A 19 -20.34 -24.30 -18.70
C ALA A 19 -19.88 -24.76 -17.30
N ARG A 20 -18.57 -24.85 -17.10
CA ARG A 20 -18.00 -24.90 -15.76
C ARG A 20 -18.35 -23.59 -15.07
N ALA A 21 -19.24 -23.64 -14.11
CA ALA A 21 -19.45 -22.55 -13.16
C ALA A 21 -18.13 -22.31 -12.45
N HIS A 22 -17.43 -21.23 -12.83
CA HIS A 22 -16.31 -20.71 -12.04
C HIS A 22 -16.94 -20.19 -10.76
N ALA A 23 -16.71 -20.89 -9.65
CA ALA A 23 -17.00 -20.35 -8.34
C ALA A 23 -16.18 -19.04 -8.23
N SER A 24 -16.87 -17.92 -8.19
CA SER A 24 -16.27 -16.61 -7.97
C SER A 24 -15.47 -16.67 -6.66
N ALA A 25 -14.21 -16.27 -6.67
CA ALA A 25 -13.43 -16.10 -5.45
C ALA A 25 -14.22 -15.19 -4.49
N PRO A 26 -14.21 -15.46 -3.18
CA PRO A 26 -14.92 -14.62 -2.23
C PRO A 26 -14.41 -13.19 -2.36
N THR A 27 -15.32 -12.25 -2.48
CA THR A 27 -15.02 -10.80 -2.55
C THR A 27 -14.27 -10.37 -1.29
N ALA A 28 -13.36 -9.38 -1.39
CA ALA A 28 -12.60 -8.86 -0.25
C ALA A 28 -13.46 -8.60 1.00
N PRO A 29 -14.69 -8.04 0.91
CA PRO A 29 -15.59 -7.90 2.04
C PRO A 29 -15.94 -9.19 2.77
N ALA A 30 -16.05 -10.31 2.06
CA ALA A 30 -16.38 -11.61 2.66
C ALA A 30 -15.20 -12.21 3.44
N ALA A 31 -13.96 -12.01 2.98
CA ALA A 31 -12.76 -12.42 3.69
C ALA A 31 -12.57 -11.59 4.97
N GLU A 32 -12.71 -10.28 4.86
CA GLU A 32 -12.66 -9.35 6.00
C GLU A 32 -13.67 -9.72 7.08
N GLN A 33 -14.93 -9.91 6.71
CA GLN A 33 -16.00 -10.27 7.65
C GLN A 33 -15.73 -11.58 8.38
N ARG A 34 -15.20 -12.61 7.69
CA ARG A 34 -14.87 -13.89 8.33
C ARG A 34 -13.76 -13.77 9.35
N ILE A 35 -12.69 -13.02 9.03
CA ILE A 35 -11.57 -12.82 9.95
C ILE A 35 -12.02 -11.96 11.12
N ALA A 36 -12.73 -10.87 10.87
CA ALA A 36 -13.22 -9.97 11.91
C ALA A 36 -14.20 -10.66 12.88
N ALA A 37 -15.04 -11.56 12.38
CA ALA A 37 -15.97 -12.34 13.21
C ALA A 37 -15.26 -13.30 14.20
N ALA A 38 -14.06 -13.77 13.86
CA ALA A 38 -13.27 -14.65 14.72
C ALA A 38 -12.33 -13.89 15.65
N CYS A 39 -12.15 -12.58 15.48
CA CYS A 39 -11.19 -11.78 16.17
C CYS A 39 -11.87 -11.02 17.35
N VAL A 40 -11.26 -11.13 18.52
CA VAL A 40 -11.66 -10.41 19.74
C VAL A 40 -10.41 -9.93 20.47
N ALA A 41 -10.58 -9.07 21.48
CA ALA A 41 -9.44 -8.61 22.31
C ALA A 41 -8.64 -9.79 22.86
N GLY A 42 -7.32 -9.73 22.71
CA GLY A 42 -6.39 -10.81 23.11
C GLY A 42 -6.38 -12.01 22.14
N SER A 43 -7.12 -11.94 21.03
CA SER A 43 -7.11 -13.00 20.02
C SER A 43 -5.89 -12.94 19.11
N ARG A 44 -5.61 -14.09 18.49
CA ARG A 44 -4.62 -14.24 17.41
C ARG A 44 -5.35 -14.60 16.14
N PHE A 45 -4.99 -13.96 15.05
CA PHE A 45 -5.55 -14.28 13.73
C PHE A 45 -4.49 -14.18 12.65
N GLN A 46 -4.71 -14.86 11.53
CA GLN A 46 -3.75 -15.00 10.44
C GLN A 46 -4.15 -14.14 9.25
N VAL A 47 -3.19 -13.40 8.69
CA VAL A 47 -3.32 -12.67 7.43
C VAL A 47 -2.05 -12.87 6.60
N GLY A 48 -2.16 -13.42 5.39
CA GLY A 48 -1.06 -13.49 4.43
C GLY A 48 0.22 -14.16 4.93
N GLY A 49 0.11 -15.17 5.80
CA GLY A 49 1.23 -15.89 6.42
C GLY A 49 1.82 -15.20 7.65
N GLY A 50 1.24 -14.08 8.10
CA GLY A 50 1.60 -13.44 9.37
C GLY A 50 0.54 -13.63 10.44
N GLU A 51 0.96 -13.79 11.68
CA GLU A 51 0.10 -13.85 12.86
C GLU A 51 0.00 -12.47 13.50
N ILE A 52 -1.20 -12.02 13.79
CA ILE A 52 -1.48 -10.77 14.49
C ILE A 52 -2.08 -11.08 15.85
N LEU A 53 -1.42 -10.64 16.93
CA LEU A 53 -1.99 -10.60 18.27
C LEU A 53 -2.55 -9.20 18.52
N LEU A 54 -3.87 -9.12 18.74
CA LEU A 54 -4.56 -7.85 19.00
C LEU A 54 -4.94 -7.74 20.48
N SER A 55 -4.43 -6.70 21.15
CA SER A 55 -4.69 -6.43 22.56
C SER A 55 -5.28 -5.04 22.78
N TYR A 56 -6.39 -4.96 23.50
CA TYR A 56 -7.04 -3.70 23.93
C TYR A 56 -8.00 -3.97 25.08
N ASP A 57 -8.37 -2.93 25.82
CA ASP A 57 -9.43 -2.99 26.78
C ASP A 57 -10.78 -2.76 26.08
N SER A 58 -11.56 -3.82 25.91
CA SER A 58 -12.85 -3.76 25.22
C SER A 58 -13.89 -2.88 25.91
N ALA A 59 -13.77 -2.67 27.22
CA ALA A 59 -14.66 -1.79 27.98
C ALA A 59 -14.32 -0.30 27.81
N ALA A 60 -13.14 0.02 27.24
CA ALA A 60 -12.69 1.38 27.06
C ALA A 60 -13.34 2.11 25.87
N PHE A 61 -13.99 1.36 24.95
CA PHE A 61 -14.48 1.92 23.67
C PHE A 61 -15.97 1.60 23.46
N PRO A 62 -16.79 2.61 23.06
CA PRO A 62 -18.21 2.40 22.72
C PRO A 62 -18.37 1.57 21.42
N VAL A 63 -17.40 1.64 20.51
CA VAL A 63 -17.34 0.73 19.38
C VAL A 63 -17.04 -0.67 19.87
N GLY A 64 -17.89 -1.63 19.47
CA GLY A 64 -17.74 -3.02 19.94
C GLY A 64 -16.48 -3.71 19.40
N PRO A 65 -16.11 -4.88 19.99
CA PRO A 65 -14.94 -5.64 19.54
C PRO A 65 -14.93 -5.98 18.05
N ALA A 66 -16.09 -6.24 17.46
CA ALA A 66 -16.20 -6.56 16.04
C ALA A 66 -15.73 -5.42 15.13
N GLN A 67 -16.01 -4.16 15.48
CA GLN A 67 -15.59 -3.00 14.70
C GLN A 67 -14.09 -2.75 14.81
N ILE A 68 -13.53 -2.88 16.02
CA ILE A 68 -12.08 -2.78 16.23
C ILE A 68 -11.35 -3.88 15.45
N CYS A 69 -11.86 -5.10 15.49
CA CYS A 69 -11.31 -6.21 14.72
C CYS A 69 -11.43 -5.97 13.20
N ALA A 70 -12.58 -5.54 12.71
CA ALA A 70 -12.77 -5.23 11.29
C ALA A 70 -11.80 -4.14 10.81
N TRP A 71 -11.61 -3.08 11.59
CA TRP A 71 -10.62 -2.03 11.31
C TRP A 71 -9.19 -2.59 11.20
N THR A 72 -8.75 -3.37 12.19
CA THR A 72 -7.42 -4.00 12.20
C THR A 72 -7.23 -4.95 11.01
N VAL A 73 -8.24 -5.77 10.71
CA VAL A 73 -8.21 -6.72 9.58
C VAL A 73 -8.16 -6.01 8.24
N ARG A 74 -8.95 -4.94 8.04
CA ARG A 74 -8.91 -4.13 6.80
C ARG A 74 -7.51 -3.61 6.53
N ALA A 75 -6.86 -3.02 7.53
CA ALA A 75 -5.49 -2.52 7.41
C ALA A 75 -4.50 -3.64 7.05
N ALA A 76 -4.59 -4.78 7.73
CA ALA A 76 -3.73 -5.93 7.47
C ALA A 76 -3.91 -6.51 6.06
N LEU A 77 -5.16 -6.58 5.57
CA LEU A 77 -5.45 -7.03 4.21
C LEU A 77 -4.95 -6.06 3.15
N ALA A 78 -5.01 -4.74 3.38
CA ALA A 78 -4.45 -3.75 2.47
C ALA A 78 -2.94 -3.94 2.31
N VAL A 79 -2.22 -4.04 3.42
CA VAL A 79 -0.76 -4.29 3.42
C VAL A 79 -0.42 -5.63 2.78
N ASN A 80 -1.15 -6.70 3.15
CA ASN A 80 -0.96 -8.01 2.54
C ASN A 80 -1.17 -8.00 1.02
N SER A 81 -2.20 -7.32 0.53
CA SER A 81 -2.49 -7.20 -0.91
C SER A 81 -1.38 -6.46 -1.64
N TYR A 82 -0.90 -5.34 -1.07
CA TYR A 82 0.17 -4.57 -1.67
C TYR A 82 1.48 -5.36 -1.75
N TYR A 83 1.88 -6.03 -0.68
CA TYR A 83 3.16 -6.76 -0.61
C TYR A 83 3.07 -8.21 -1.12
N GLY A 84 1.86 -8.76 -1.33
CA GLY A 84 1.64 -10.15 -1.73
C GLY A 84 1.79 -11.17 -0.60
N ARG A 85 2.17 -10.72 0.59
CA ARG A 85 2.23 -11.44 1.86
C ARG A 85 2.24 -10.45 3.01
N TYR A 86 1.94 -10.89 4.23
CA TYR A 86 2.16 -10.06 5.41
C TYR A 86 3.67 -9.90 5.68
N PRO A 87 4.15 -8.71 6.06
CA PRO A 87 5.60 -8.43 6.08
C PRO A 87 6.42 -9.20 7.10
N VAL A 88 5.81 -9.57 8.23
CA VAL A 88 6.45 -10.29 9.34
C VAL A 88 5.66 -11.53 9.71
N SER A 89 6.32 -12.52 10.31
CA SER A 89 5.68 -13.77 10.75
C SER A 89 4.74 -13.57 11.94
N GLN A 90 5.00 -12.55 12.76
CA GLN A 90 4.18 -12.23 13.93
C GLN A 90 4.31 -10.75 14.27
N VAL A 91 3.22 -10.12 14.73
CA VAL A 91 3.19 -8.76 15.28
C VAL A 91 2.21 -8.69 16.45
N HIS A 92 2.56 -7.91 17.45
CA HIS A 92 1.63 -7.54 18.52
C HIS A 92 1.09 -6.12 18.27
N ILE A 93 -0.22 -5.97 18.23
CA ILE A 93 -0.90 -4.67 18.09
C ILE A 93 -1.62 -4.37 19.40
N VAL A 94 -1.28 -3.23 20.00
CA VAL A 94 -1.87 -2.77 21.25
C VAL A 94 -2.61 -1.47 20.99
N ILE A 95 -3.92 -1.47 21.23
CA ILE A 95 -4.73 -0.25 21.15
C ILE A 95 -4.88 0.33 22.55
N LYS A 96 -4.32 1.54 22.74
CA LYS A 96 -4.36 2.27 24.01
C LYS A 96 -5.47 3.32 23.96
N PRO A 97 -6.37 3.35 24.97
CA PRO A 97 -7.40 4.37 25.04
C PRO A 97 -6.81 5.72 25.45
N GLU A 98 -7.23 6.77 24.74
CA GLU A 98 -7.01 8.17 25.08
C GLU A 98 -8.34 8.93 25.18
N ASP A 99 -8.35 10.12 25.74
CA ASP A 99 -9.56 10.95 25.78
C ASP A 99 -9.86 11.55 24.41
N GLY A 100 -11.15 11.69 24.06
CA GLY A 100 -11.60 12.29 22.81
C GLY A 100 -11.96 11.29 21.72
N ASP A 101 -12.07 11.79 20.48
CA ASP A 101 -12.55 11.07 19.30
C ASP A 101 -11.44 10.90 18.25
N GLY A 102 -11.43 9.77 17.54
CA GLY A 102 -10.53 9.46 16.45
C GLY A 102 -9.24 8.77 16.86
N VAL A 103 -8.38 8.50 15.87
CA VAL A 103 -7.05 7.92 16.08
C VAL A 103 -6.05 9.06 16.26
N HIS A 104 -5.38 9.11 17.41
CA HIS A 104 -4.47 10.21 17.79
C HIS A 104 -3.04 9.95 17.31
N GLY A 105 -2.75 8.75 16.80
CA GLY A 105 -1.48 8.36 16.21
C GLY A 105 -1.09 6.93 16.53
N GLY A 106 -0.04 6.50 15.89
CA GLY A 106 0.56 5.18 16.06
C GLY A 106 2.07 5.27 16.24
N THR A 107 2.68 4.14 16.55
CA THR A 107 4.12 3.95 16.53
C THR A 107 4.44 2.47 16.39
N THR A 108 5.40 2.16 15.52
CA THR A 108 5.82 0.80 15.21
C THR A 108 7.28 0.59 15.62
N TRP A 109 7.57 -0.53 16.25
CA TRP A 109 8.92 -0.96 16.65
C TRP A 109 9.24 -2.33 16.07
N GLY A 110 10.48 -2.54 15.62
CA GLY A 110 10.94 -3.78 14.99
C GLY A 110 11.08 -4.95 15.95
N ASP A 111 11.67 -4.70 17.09
CA ASP A 111 11.86 -5.71 18.14
C ASP A 111 11.55 -5.11 19.52
N ARG A 112 10.89 -5.91 20.34
CA ARG A 112 10.66 -5.63 21.75
C ARG A 112 11.22 -6.79 22.58
N ASP A 113 11.06 -6.71 23.89
CA ASP A 113 11.60 -7.68 24.85
C ASP A 113 11.18 -9.13 24.58
N ASP A 114 10.06 -9.34 23.87
CA ASP A 114 9.55 -10.65 23.46
C ASP A 114 10.06 -11.11 22.07
N GLY A 115 10.87 -10.29 21.41
CA GLY A 115 11.45 -10.59 20.09
C GLY A 115 10.48 -10.46 18.93
N HIS A 116 9.32 -9.78 19.12
CA HIS A 116 8.34 -9.54 18.07
C HIS A 116 8.11 -8.04 17.83
N PRO A 117 7.82 -7.62 16.59
CA PRO A 117 7.39 -6.26 16.30
C PRO A 117 6.15 -5.88 17.12
N LEU A 118 6.10 -4.61 17.53
CA LEU A 118 5.01 -4.03 18.29
C LEU A 118 4.48 -2.81 17.58
N ILE A 119 3.16 -2.73 17.42
CA ILE A 119 2.44 -1.52 17.02
C ILE A 119 1.60 -1.04 18.20
N ILE A 120 1.73 0.24 18.57
CA ILE A 120 0.84 0.89 19.52
C ILE A 120 0.01 1.90 18.78
N ILE A 121 -1.32 1.80 18.88
CA ILE A 121 -2.27 2.79 18.36
C ILE A 121 -2.96 3.47 19.53
N ARG A 122 -3.03 4.80 19.50
CA ARG A 122 -3.74 5.61 20.49
C ARG A 122 -5.10 5.96 19.91
N LEU A 123 -6.15 5.40 20.51
CA LEU A 123 -7.54 5.54 20.06
C LEU A 123 -8.36 6.31 21.06
N GLY A 124 -9.07 7.33 20.60
CA GLY A 124 -9.99 8.11 21.40
C GLY A 124 -11.15 7.27 21.93
N ARG A 125 -11.51 7.46 23.22
CA ARG A 125 -12.59 6.72 23.88
C ARG A 125 -13.96 6.95 23.26
N ASP A 126 -14.16 8.09 22.60
CA ASP A 126 -15.43 8.48 22.00
C ASP A 126 -15.51 8.15 20.51
N THR A 127 -14.54 7.36 19.99
CA THR A 127 -14.41 7.07 18.56
C THR A 127 -15.59 6.24 18.04
N GLY A 128 -16.25 6.78 17.02
CA GLY A 128 -17.31 6.09 16.28
C GLY A 128 -16.78 5.26 15.10
N VAL A 129 -17.66 4.39 14.57
CA VAL A 129 -17.33 3.45 13.46
C VAL A 129 -16.80 4.20 12.23
N ALA A 130 -17.45 5.31 11.83
CA ALA A 130 -17.06 6.10 10.67
C ALA A 130 -15.61 6.62 10.74
N LYS A 131 -15.12 6.93 11.94
CA LYS A 131 -13.73 7.35 12.15
C LYS A 131 -12.75 6.21 11.96
N LEU A 132 -13.11 4.99 12.36
CA LEU A 132 -12.30 3.80 12.12
C LEU A 132 -12.29 3.41 10.63
N GLU A 133 -13.39 3.64 9.93
CA GLU A 133 -13.48 3.37 8.48
C GLU A 133 -12.62 4.34 7.66
N ASP A 134 -12.55 5.61 8.09
CA ASP A 134 -11.73 6.64 7.43
C ASP A 134 -10.26 6.63 7.87
N ASP A 135 -9.93 5.94 8.96
CA ASP A 135 -8.58 5.94 9.52
C ASP A 135 -7.52 5.40 8.55
N TRP A 136 -6.42 6.12 8.49
CA TRP A 136 -5.22 5.77 7.73
C TRP A 136 -4.09 5.22 8.62
N THR A 137 -4.09 5.57 9.92
CA THR A 137 -2.98 5.35 10.84
C THR A 137 -2.64 3.88 11.00
N MET A 138 -3.64 3.01 11.20
CA MET A 138 -3.41 1.57 11.38
C MET A 138 -2.70 0.97 10.17
N THR A 139 -3.09 1.35 8.94
CA THR A 139 -2.45 0.87 7.71
C THR A 139 -1.04 1.41 7.57
N HIS A 140 -0.82 2.70 7.87
CA HIS A 140 0.48 3.34 7.86
C HIS A 140 1.47 2.63 8.79
N GLU A 141 1.07 2.39 10.04
CA GLU A 141 1.90 1.67 11.02
C GLU A 141 2.21 0.23 10.57
N MET A 142 1.25 -0.45 9.94
CA MET A 142 1.52 -1.78 9.40
C MET A 142 2.44 -1.76 8.18
N VAL A 143 2.50 -0.68 7.39
CA VAL A 143 3.46 -0.54 6.27
C VAL A 143 4.88 -0.49 6.79
N HIS A 144 5.16 0.14 7.93
CA HIS A 144 6.50 0.14 8.55
C HIS A 144 7.04 -1.26 8.77
N LEU A 145 6.19 -2.26 9.01
CA LEU A 145 6.64 -3.66 9.16
C LEU A 145 7.37 -4.20 7.93
N SER A 146 7.15 -3.60 6.75
CA SER A 146 7.71 -4.06 5.47
C SER A 146 9.04 -3.41 5.09
N VAL A 147 9.51 -2.44 5.87
CA VAL A 147 10.71 -1.65 5.57
C VAL A 147 11.78 -1.99 6.59
N PRO A 148 13.02 -2.30 6.18
CA PRO A 148 14.14 -2.40 7.12
C PRO A 148 14.36 -1.08 7.84
N SER A 149 14.76 -1.12 9.11
CA SER A 149 15.19 0.06 9.83
C SER A 149 16.43 0.66 9.17
N VAL A 150 16.42 1.97 9.00
CA VAL A 150 17.51 2.75 8.39
C VAL A 150 18.16 3.68 9.42
N PRO A 151 19.36 4.24 9.14
CA PRO A 151 19.94 5.28 9.97
C PRO A 151 18.99 6.47 10.17
N GLU A 152 19.07 7.12 11.34
CA GLU A 152 18.15 8.20 11.74
C GLU A 152 18.05 9.34 10.71
N ASN A 153 19.17 9.71 10.08
CA ASN A 153 19.18 10.73 9.03
C ASN A 153 18.42 10.33 7.75
N SER A 154 18.14 9.04 7.59
CA SER A 154 17.39 8.50 6.45
C SER A 154 15.97 8.06 6.83
N HIS A 155 15.47 8.42 8.02
CA HIS A 155 14.11 8.12 8.50
C HIS A 155 13.00 8.59 7.53
N TRP A 156 13.30 9.56 6.69
CA TRP A 156 12.41 9.99 5.60
C TRP A 156 12.03 8.85 4.65
N LEU A 157 12.87 7.81 4.53
CA LEU A 157 12.56 6.66 3.66
C LEU A 157 11.46 5.79 4.26
N GLU A 158 11.53 5.51 5.56
CA GLU A 158 10.51 4.73 6.28
C GLU A 158 9.15 5.45 6.24
N GLU A 159 9.14 6.73 6.63
CA GLU A 159 7.93 7.55 6.64
C GLU A 159 7.40 7.84 5.24
N GLY A 160 8.29 8.10 4.29
CA GLY A 160 7.93 8.34 2.90
C GLY A 160 7.29 7.12 2.24
N ILE A 161 7.83 5.92 2.48
CA ILE A 161 7.23 4.68 2.00
C ILE A 161 5.86 4.48 2.66
N ALA A 162 5.73 4.66 3.96
CA ALA A 162 4.47 4.48 4.65
C ALA A 162 3.41 5.50 4.18
N THR A 163 3.78 6.78 4.01
CA THR A 163 2.89 7.84 3.50
C THR A 163 2.44 7.60 2.05
N TYR A 164 3.31 7.03 1.21
CA TYR A 164 2.98 6.74 -0.19
C TYR A 164 2.17 5.46 -0.36
N VAL A 165 2.56 4.40 0.33
CA VAL A 165 2.01 3.04 0.14
C VAL A 165 0.64 2.90 0.80
N GLU A 166 0.43 3.50 1.98
CA GLU A 166 -0.80 3.38 2.75
C GLU A 166 -2.05 3.63 1.90
N PRO A 167 -2.23 4.81 1.28
CA PRO A 167 -3.43 5.11 0.52
C PRO A 167 -3.56 4.25 -0.75
N ILE A 168 -2.46 3.91 -1.40
CA ILE A 168 -2.46 3.05 -2.59
C ILE A 168 -2.91 1.63 -2.21
N ALA A 169 -2.39 1.07 -1.13
CA ALA A 169 -2.77 -0.25 -0.64
C ALA A 169 -4.28 -0.33 -0.32
N ARG A 170 -4.83 0.73 0.27
CA ARG A 170 -6.27 0.85 0.55
C ARG A 170 -7.12 0.95 -0.72
N VAL A 171 -6.66 1.69 -1.73
CA VAL A 171 -7.35 1.72 -3.04
C VAL A 171 -7.30 0.36 -3.72
N GLN A 172 -6.12 -0.27 -3.76
CA GLN A 172 -5.96 -1.61 -4.36
C GLN A 172 -6.82 -2.68 -3.68
N GLN A 173 -7.18 -2.47 -2.40
CA GLN A 173 -8.07 -3.32 -1.62
C GLN A 173 -9.55 -2.90 -1.72
N GLY A 174 -9.87 -1.83 -2.43
CA GLY A 174 -11.23 -1.32 -2.60
C GLY A 174 -11.80 -0.57 -1.38
N GLN A 175 -10.94 -0.06 -0.50
CA GLN A 175 -11.33 0.70 0.69
C GLN A 175 -11.45 2.20 0.41
N LEU A 176 -10.75 2.69 -0.61
CA LEU A 176 -10.74 4.07 -1.07
C LEU A 176 -10.92 4.13 -2.58
N GLU A 177 -11.50 5.22 -3.06
CA GLU A 177 -11.59 5.51 -4.48
C GLU A 177 -10.33 6.23 -4.98
N PRO A 178 -9.83 5.92 -6.21
CA PRO A 178 -8.63 6.55 -6.76
C PRO A 178 -8.63 8.08 -6.75
N PRO A 179 -9.72 8.81 -7.09
CA PRO A 179 -9.69 10.27 -7.08
C PRO A 179 -9.32 10.87 -5.72
N ARG A 180 -9.75 10.23 -4.61
CA ARG A 180 -9.43 10.71 -3.26
C ARG A 180 -7.93 10.75 -3.01
N ILE A 181 -7.22 9.66 -3.32
CA ILE A 181 -5.78 9.61 -3.05
C ILE A 181 -5.00 10.57 -3.95
N TRP A 182 -5.43 10.78 -5.19
CA TRP A 182 -4.79 11.76 -6.06
C TRP A 182 -5.03 13.19 -5.58
N THR A 183 -6.19 13.48 -4.98
CA THR A 183 -6.46 14.76 -4.30
C THR A 183 -5.50 14.96 -3.13
N ASP A 184 -5.39 13.96 -2.24
CA ASP A 184 -4.52 14.03 -1.07
C ASP A 184 -3.05 14.16 -1.46
N MET A 185 -2.60 13.44 -2.48
CA MET A 185 -1.23 13.54 -3.01
C MET A 185 -0.95 14.89 -3.67
N LEU A 186 -1.90 15.44 -4.45
CA LEU A 186 -1.74 16.75 -5.09
C LEU A 186 -1.47 17.86 -4.06
N HIS A 187 -2.18 17.82 -2.93
CA HIS A 187 -2.00 18.79 -1.85
C HIS A 187 -0.81 18.46 -0.94
N GLY A 188 -0.62 17.19 -0.65
CA GLY A 188 0.41 16.71 0.27
C GLY A 188 1.83 16.84 -0.27
N MET A 189 2.07 16.43 -1.52
CA MET A 189 3.41 16.45 -2.13
C MET A 189 4.05 17.85 -2.15
N ARG A 190 3.24 18.92 -2.23
CA ARG A 190 3.73 20.31 -2.13
C ARG A 190 4.40 20.61 -0.79
N LYS A 191 3.97 19.96 0.30
CA LYS A 191 4.58 20.12 1.64
C LYS A 191 5.95 19.47 1.73
N GLY A 192 6.24 18.52 0.84
CA GLY A 192 7.51 17.81 0.73
C GLY A 192 8.54 18.49 -0.17
N LEU A 193 8.21 19.60 -0.84
CA LEU A 193 9.16 20.32 -1.68
C LEU A 193 10.22 21.03 -0.83
N PRO A 194 11.45 21.19 -1.37
CA PRO A 194 12.51 21.91 -0.69
C PRO A 194 12.13 23.36 -0.38
N ALA A 195 12.42 23.81 0.83
CA ALA A 195 12.35 25.20 1.24
C ALA A 195 13.74 25.86 1.18
N GLN A 196 13.81 27.15 1.47
CA GLN A 196 15.09 27.85 1.57
C GLN A 196 15.98 27.19 2.64
N GLY A 197 17.22 26.87 2.28
CA GLY A 197 18.18 26.21 3.17
C GLY A 197 18.08 24.68 3.21
N ASP A 198 17.21 24.09 2.40
CA ASP A 198 17.13 22.62 2.23
C ASP A 198 18.45 22.05 1.69
N ARG A 199 18.88 20.93 2.23
CA ARG A 199 20.15 20.26 1.88
C ARG A 199 19.94 18.83 1.43
N GLY A 200 18.73 18.48 0.96
CA GLY A 200 18.35 17.12 0.57
C GLY A 200 17.66 16.35 1.69
N LEU A 201 17.13 15.20 1.33
CA LEU A 201 16.30 14.38 2.22
C LEU A 201 17.05 13.90 3.46
N ASP A 202 18.33 13.49 3.32
CA ASP A 202 19.15 13.02 4.44
C ASP A 202 19.59 14.14 5.41
N ASN A 203 19.50 15.40 4.98
CA ASN A 203 20.08 16.53 5.71
C ASN A 203 19.04 17.57 6.13
N THR A 204 17.75 17.33 5.87
CA THR A 204 16.66 18.28 6.15
C THR A 204 15.48 17.57 6.83
N PRO A 205 15.61 17.16 8.11
CA PRO A 205 14.60 16.36 8.82
C PRO A 205 13.44 17.24 9.31
N THR A 206 12.75 17.96 8.40
CA THR A 206 11.49 18.62 8.69
C THR A 206 10.32 17.67 8.47
N TRP A 207 9.21 17.88 9.18
CA TRP A 207 8.02 17.05 8.99
C TRP A 207 7.61 16.92 7.51
N GLY A 208 7.57 18.04 6.78
CA GLY A 208 7.23 18.05 5.37
C GLY A 208 8.18 17.21 4.52
N ARG A 209 9.51 17.37 4.74
CA ARG A 209 10.52 16.60 3.98
C ARG A 209 10.53 15.13 4.36
N THR A 210 10.35 14.81 5.64
CA THR A 210 10.33 13.42 6.12
C THR A 210 9.15 12.65 5.53
N TYR A 211 7.93 13.13 5.70
CA TYR A 211 6.73 12.44 5.24
C TYR A 211 6.47 12.64 3.75
N TRP A 212 6.24 13.88 3.35
CA TRP A 212 5.83 14.20 1.98
C TRP A 212 6.98 14.27 0.98
N GLY A 213 8.18 14.66 1.43
CA GLY A 213 9.39 14.59 0.60
C GLY A 213 9.79 13.15 0.30
N GLY A 214 9.70 12.27 1.30
CA GLY A 214 9.88 10.84 1.13
C GLY A 214 8.79 10.21 0.25
N ALA A 215 7.51 10.59 0.43
CA ALA A 215 6.44 10.14 -0.44
C ALA A 215 6.59 10.64 -1.89
N LEU A 216 7.10 11.86 -2.08
CA LEU A 216 7.41 12.39 -3.41
C LEU A 216 8.56 11.62 -4.09
N PHE A 217 9.59 11.23 -3.33
CA PHE A 217 10.61 10.30 -3.82
C PHE A 217 9.98 8.99 -4.31
N CYS A 218 9.07 8.41 -3.54
CA CYS A 218 8.36 7.19 -3.89
C CYS A 218 7.50 7.34 -5.16
N LEU A 219 6.77 8.45 -5.30
CA LEU A 219 5.97 8.74 -6.51
C LEU A 219 6.86 8.87 -7.76
N LEU A 220 7.95 9.63 -7.64
CA LEU A 220 8.91 9.78 -8.75
C LEU A 220 9.53 8.43 -9.13
N ALA A 221 9.88 7.62 -8.14
CA ALA A 221 10.41 6.28 -8.36
C ALA A 221 9.40 5.37 -9.07
N ASP A 222 8.15 5.34 -8.60
CA ASP A 222 7.11 4.50 -9.19
C ASP A 222 6.84 4.89 -10.65
N VAL A 223 6.72 6.18 -10.94
CA VAL A 223 6.51 6.69 -12.30
C VAL A 223 7.72 6.35 -13.19
N GLU A 224 8.95 6.65 -12.77
CA GLU A 224 10.15 6.40 -13.58
C GLU A 224 10.38 4.89 -13.82
N ILE A 225 10.13 4.03 -12.84
CA ILE A 225 10.16 2.57 -13.02
C ILE A 225 9.13 2.13 -14.07
N ARG A 226 7.89 2.64 -13.98
CA ARG A 226 6.81 2.31 -14.91
C ARG A 226 7.12 2.77 -16.33
N GLU A 227 7.62 3.97 -16.52
CA GLU A 227 8.04 4.47 -17.83
C GLU A 227 9.14 3.59 -18.44
N ARG A 228 10.21 3.29 -17.69
CA ARG A 228 11.34 2.47 -18.17
C ARG A 228 10.98 1.02 -18.43
N THR A 229 9.93 0.51 -17.78
CA THR A 229 9.51 -0.89 -17.92
C THR A 229 8.24 -1.06 -18.76
N GLY A 230 7.67 0.04 -19.30
CA GLY A 230 6.38 0.00 -20.02
C GLY A 230 5.24 -0.50 -19.12
N ASN A 231 5.15 0.01 -17.91
CA ASN A 231 4.18 -0.36 -16.87
C ASN A 231 4.21 -1.83 -16.41
N ARG A 232 5.26 -2.60 -16.77
CA ARG A 232 5.40 -3.99 -16.31
C ARG A 232 5.86 -4.09 -14.86
N LYS A 233 6.54 -3.07 -14.35
CA LYS A 233 7.05 -2.97 -12.99
C LYS A 233 6.73 -1.57 -12.44
N GLY A 234 6.63 -1.48 -11.11
CA GLY A 234 6.48 -0.25 -10.36
C GLY A 234 7.23 -0.32 -9.04
N LEU A 235 7.08 0.70 -8.19
CA LEU A 235 7.67 0.74 -6.86
C LEU A 235 7.22 -0.46 -6.01
N GLN A 236 5.99 -0.91 -6.19
CA GLN A 236 5.45 -2.09 -5.52
C GLN A 236 6.31 -3.34 -5.78
N ASP A 237 6.82 -3.55 -7.00
CA ASP A 237 7.72 -4.66 -7.32
C ASP A 237 9.08 -4.51 -6.63
N ALA A 238 9.61 -3.29 -6.55
CA ALA A 238 10.85 -2.99 -5.83
C ALA A 238 10.72 -3.35 -4.34
N LEU A 239 9.66 -2.87 -3.68
CA LEU A 239 9.40 -3.12 -2.26
C LEU A 239 9.10 -4.59 -1.96
N ARG A 240 8.39 -5.29 -2.84
CA ARG A 240 8.22 -6.75 -2.78
C ARG A 240 9.56 -7.47 -2.90
N GLY A 241 10.46 -6.98 -3.75
CA GLY A 241 11.81 -7.49 -3.89
C GLY A 241 12.64 -7.34 -2.62
N VAL A 242 12.56 -6.18 -1.96
CA VAL A 242 13.19 -5.93 -0.66
C VAL A 242 12.67 -6.91 0.39
N LEU A 243 11.34 -7.05 0.49
CA LEU A 243 10.72 -7.98 1.43
C LEU A 243 11.08 -9.44 1.13
N ALA A 244 11.16 -9.84 -0.15
CA ALA A 244 11.55 -11.18 -0.56
C ALA A 244 13.03 -11.50 -0.25
N ALA A 245 13.89 -10.48 -0.23
CA ALA A 245 15.28 -10.58 0.19
C ALA A 245 15.49 -10.61 1.72
N GLY A 246 14.39 -10.62 2.49
CA GLY A 246 14.39 -10.66 3.96
C GLY A 246 14.39 -9.27 4.62
N GLY A 247 14.28 -8.19 3.84
CA GLY A 247 14.20 -6.83 4.35
C GLY A 247 12.82 -6.54 4.95
N ASN A 248 12.76 -6.36 6.25
CA ASN A 248 11.59 -5.91 7.00
C ASN A 248 12.05 -5.19 8.28
N ILE A 249 11.15 -4.65 9.07
CA ILE A 249 11.44 -3.84 10.26
C ILE A 249 12.39 -4.50 11.29
N ARG A 250 12.56 -5.82 11.23
CA ARG A 250 13.46 -6.57 12.14
C ARG A 250 14.92 -6.57 11.65
N GLN A 251 15.23 -5.88 10.58
CA GLN A 251 16.54 -5.83 9.95
C GLN A 251 17.02 -4.39 9.87
N ASP A 252 18.28 -4.15 10.20
CA ASP A 252 18.95 -2.88 9.98
C ASP A 252 19.68 -2.93 8.63
N TRP A 253 19.22 -2.15 7.66
CA TRP A 253 19.86 -2.04 6.34
C TRP A 253 20.26 -0.59 6.05
N SER A 254 21.33 -0.43 5.27
CA SER A 254 21.60 0.88 4.69
C SER A 254 20.62 1.20 3.56
N VAL A 255 20.40 2.48 3.30
CA VAL A 255 19.55 2.97 2.22
C VAL A 255 19.99 2.44 0.87
N GLU A 256 21.32 2.42 0.63
CA GLU A 256 21.91 1.92 -0.61
C GLU A 256 21.60 0.43 -0.82
N ARG A 257 21.60 -0.37 0.26
CA ARG A 257 21.22 -1.79 0.18
C ARG A 257 19.76 -1.95 -0.19
N ILE A 258 18.86 -1.17 0.41
CA ILE A 258 17.42 -1.20 0.10
C ILE A 258 17.23 -0.88 -1.39
N PHE A 259 17.86 0.19 -1.87
CA PHE A 259 17.70 0.63 -3.26
C PHE A 259 18.34 -0.32 -4.25
N ALA A 260 19.52 -0.85 -3.98
CA ALA A 260 20.15 -1.84 -4.85
C ALA A 260 19.31 -3.12 -4.99
N VAL A 261 18.68 -3.58 -3.92
CA VAL A 261 17.76 -4.73 -3.94
C VAL A 261 16.49 -4.40 -4.72
N GLY A 262 15.90 -3.23 -4.51
CA GLY A 262 14.72 -2.75 -5.25
C GLY A 262 14.98 -2.57 -6.74
N ASP A 263 16.10 -1.96 -7.11
CA ASP A 263 16.55 -1.78 -8.50
C ASP A 263 16.77 -3.14 -9.19
N LYS A 264 17.36 -4.10 -8.48
CA LYS A 264 17.49 -5.47 -8.98
C LYS A 264 16.14 -6.13 -9.23
N ALA A 265 15.17 -5.92 -8.37
CA ALA A 265 13.84 -6.52 -8.49
C ALA A 265 13.03 -5.93 -9.67
N THR A 266 13.23 -4.66 -9.98
CA THR A 266 12.59 -3.98 -11.12
C THR A 266 13.36 -4.13 -12.41
N GLY A 267 14.67 -4.38 -12.33
CA GLY A 267 15.59 -4.46 -13.47
C GLY A 267 16.04 -3.10 -14.01
N VAL A 268 15.74 -2.01 -13.30
CA VAL A 268 16.12 -0.64 -13.69
C VAL A 268 16.69 0.13 -12.49
N PRO A 269 17.82 0.87 -12.63
CA PRO A 269 18.49 1.56 -11.52
C PRO A 269 17.86 2.92 -11.21
N VAL A 270 16.58 2.92 -10.85
CA VAL A 270 15.82 4.14 -10.61
C VAL A 270 15.99 4.63 -9.17
N LEU A 271 15.85 3.73 -8.19
CA LEU A 271 15.91 4.10 -6.77
C LEU A 271 17.28 4.68 -6.40
N THR A 272 18.34 3.99 -6.78
CA THR A 272 19.72 4.47 -6.58
C THR A 272 19.95 5.80 -7.28
N GLY A 273 19.49 5.94 -8.53
CA GLY A 273 19.64 7.17 -9.31
C GLY A 273 18.88 8.36 -8.70
N LEU A 274 17.66 8.15 -8.20
CA LEU A 274 16.89 9.18 -7.49
C LEU A 274 17.53 9.58 -6.16
N TYR A 275 18.01 8.61 -5.41
CA TYR A 275 18.70 8.88 -4.15
C TYR A 275 19.91 9.78 -4.32
N HIS A 276 20.76 9.53 -5.33
CA HIS A 276 21.88 10.41 -5.66
C HIS A 276 21.46 11.83 -6.05
N ARG A 277 20.23 12.02 -6.53
CA ARG A 277 19.69 13.35 -6.88
C ARG A 277 18.99 14.06 -5.73
N MET A 278 18.47 13.33 -4.75
CA MET A 278 17.57 13.89 -3.73
C MET A 278 18.10 13.77 -2.29
N GLY A 279 19.02 12.83 -2.04
CA GLY A 279 19.57 12.59 -0.68
C GLY A 279 20.31 13.81 -0.14
N ASP A 280 21.24 14.34 -0.93
CA ASP A 280 22.11 15.48 -0.55
C ASP A 280 21.82 16.79 -1.31
N SER A 281 20.69 16.88 -2.01
CA SER A 281 20.35 18.03 -2.84
C SER A 281 18.89 18.44 -2.68
N PRO A 282 18.57 19.76 -2.75
CA PRO A 282 17.23 20.29 -2.63
C PRO A 282 16.39 20.03 -3.91
N MET A 283 16.12 18.79 -4.19
CA MET A 283 15.34 18.33 -5.34
C MET A 283 14.07 17.57 -4.89
N PRO A 284 13.04 17.46 -5.71
CA PRO A 284 12.81 18.24 -6.94
C PRO A 284 12.26 19.64 -6.64
N GLY A 285 12.33 20.53 -7.62
CA GLY A 285 11.67 21.85 -7.56
C GLY A 285 10.18 21.80 -7.91
N HIS A 286 9.49 22.93 -7.70
CA HIS A 286 8.06 23.08 -8.03
C HIS A 286 7.72 22.76 -9.48
N GLU A 287 8.55 23.22 -10.42
CA GLU A 287 8.35 22.98 -11.86
C GLU A 287 8.34 21.48 -12.22
N THR A 288 9.19 20.69 -11.58
CA THR A 288 9.24 19.23 -11.76
C THR A 288 7.95 18.58 -11.26
N LEU A 289 7.44 19.00 -10.10
CA LEU A 289 6.20 18.47 -9.54
C LEU A 289 4.98 18.86 -10.40
N ASP A 290 4.91 20.11 -10.84
CA ASP A 290 3.81 20.58 -11.70
C ASP A 290 3.81 19.87 -13.06
N ALA A 291 4.97 19.66 -13.67
CA ALA A 291 5.12 18.87 -14.88
C ALA A 291 4.69 17.40 -14.69
N LEU A 292 5.02 16.81 -13.53
CA LEU A 292 4.59 15.45 -13.19
C LEU A 292 3.06 15.34 -13.11
N TRP A 293 2.39 16.29 -12.44
CA TRP A 293 0.94 16.30 -12.35
C TRP A 293 0.27 16.43 -13.72
N GLN A 294 0.79 17.30 -14.58
CA GLN A 294 0.31 17.43 -15.95
C GLN A 294 0.49 16.11 -16.73
N ALA A 295 1.66 15.50 -16.64
CA ALA A 295 1.93 14.23 -17.33
C ALA A 295 1.04 13.09 -16.84
N LEU A 296 0.79 12.99 -15.53
CA LEU A 296 -0.13 12.03 -14.94
C LEU A 296 -1.60 12.34 -15.23
N GLY A 297 -1.92 13.55 -15.72
CA GLY A 297 -3.30 14.01 -15.94
C GLY A 297 -4.07 14.23 -14.64
N VAL A 298 -3.39 14.70 -13.58
CA VAL A 298 -4.01 15.05 -12.30
C VAL A 298 -4.13 16.55 -12.22
N GLN A 299 -5.36 17.07 -12.22
CA GLN A 299 -5.67 18.50 -12.22
C GLN A 299 -6.60 18.82 -11.06
N ALA A 300 -6.32 19.93 -10.35
CA ALA A 300 -7.22 20.39 -9.29
C ALA A 300 -8.59 20.76 -9.89
N ASP A 301 -9.67 20.31 -9.23
CA ASP A 301 -11.06 20.63 -9.61
C ASP A 301 -11.89 20.82 -8.33
N GLY A 302 -12.10 22.09 -7.96
CA GLY A 302 -12.71 22.41 -6.67
C GLY A 302 -11.93 21.84 -5.49
N ASP A 303 -12.59 21.08 -4.63
CA ASP A 303 -11.98 20.38 -3.50
C ASP A 303 -11.42 19.00 -3.87
N GLY A 304 -11.50 18.61 -5.14
CA GLY A 304 -11.05 17.31 -5.64
C GLY A 304 -10.08 17.43 -6.81
N VAL A 305 -10.07 16.38 -7.65
CA VAL A 305 -9.25 16.32 -8.86
C VAL A 305 -10.07 15.85 -10.05
N HIS A 306 -9.79 16.44 -11.21
CA HIS A 306 -10.10 15.86 -12.52
C HIS A 306 -8.93 14.97 -12.96
N LEU A 307 -9.26 13.75 -13.44
CA LEU A 307 -8.29 12.79 -13.94
C LEU A 307 -8.41 12.68 -15.48
N ASP A 308 -7.45 13.27 -16.20
CA ASP A 308 -7.40 13.19 -17.66
C ASP A 308 -6.78 11.86 -18.13
N ASP A 309 -7.60 11.01 -18.72
CA ASP A 309 -7.17 9.71 -19.24
C ASP A 309 -6.38 9.78 -20.57
N ASN A 310 -6.31 10.96 -21.20
CA ASN A 310 -5.52 11.20 -22.41
C ASN A 310 -4.12 11.74 -22.10
N ALA A 311 -3.81 12.03 -20.84
CA ALA A 311 -2.49 12.51 -20.42
C ALA A 311 -1.39 11.47 -20.72
N PRO A 312 -0.15 11.90 -21.01
CA PRO A 312 0.95 11.00 -21.42
C PRO A 312 1.21 9.84 -20.46
N LEU A 313 1.09 10.06 -19.16
CA LEU A 313 1.31 9.08 -18.10
C LEU A 313 0.01 8.61 -17.41
N ALA A 314 -1.15 8.82 -18.01
CA ALA A 314 -2.42 8.35 -17.47
C ALA A 314 -2.44 6.82 -17.26
N ALA A 315 -1.78 6.06 -18.15
CA ALA A 315 -1.64 4.62 -17.98
C ALA A 315 -0.83 4.26 -16.72
N SER A 316 0.25 4.99 -16.41
CA SER A 316 1.04 4.81 -15.18
C SER A 316 0.22 5.20 -13.95
N ARG A 317 -0.52 6.32 -13.99
CA ARG A 317 -1.45 6.72 -12.92
C ARG A 317 -2.44 5.61 -12.59
N ARG A 318 -3.11 5.04 -13.60
CA ARG A 318 -4.05 3.93 -13.40
C ARG A 318 -3.36 2.68 -12.86
N ALA A 319 -2.16 2.37 -13.36
CA ALA A 319 -1.42 1.20 -12.92
C ALA A 319 -0.92 1.29 -11.47
N ILE A 320 -0.67 2.49 -10.94
CA ILE A 320 -0.32 2.72 -9.52
C ILE A 320 -1.48 2.27 -8.61
N THR A 321 -2.71 2.61 -8.97
CA THR A 321 -3.90 2.34 -8.15
C THR A 321 -4.61 1.03 -8.50
N ALA A 322 -4.22 0.37 -9.58
CA ALA A 322 -4.82 -0.91 -9.98
C ALA A 322 -4.47 -2.02 -8.98
N PRO A 323 -5.40 -2.94 -8.70
CA PRO A 323 -5.09 -4.15 -7.93
C PRO A 323 -3.90 -4.89 -8.55
N ALA A 324 -2.98 -5.37 -7.70
CA ALA A 324 -1.82 -6.11 -8.18
C ALA A 324 -2.25 -7.42 -8.88
N PRO A 325 -1.68 -7.77 -10.04
CA PRO A 325 -1.92 -9.05 -10.67
C PRO A 325 -1.61 -10.19 -9.69
N GLY A 326 -2.60 -11.02 -9.35
CA GLY A 326 -2.46 -12.15 -8.42
C GLY A 326 -2.77 -11.85 -6.95
N GLY A 327 -3.28 -10.65 -6.61
CA GLY A 327 -3.77 -10.29 -5.27
C GLY A 327 -5.10 -10.94 -4.88
N THR A 328 -5.59 -11.92 -5.63
CA THR A 328 -6.75 -12.72 -5.23
C THR A 328 -6.30 -13.81 -4.27
N ASP A 329 -6.79 -13.76 -3.05
CA ASP A 329 -6.75 -14.77 -2.00
C ASP A 329 -6.28 -16.16 -2.45
N ARG A 330 -5.02 -16.50 -2.18
CA ARG A 330 -4.69 -17.88 -1.88
C ARG A 330 -5.07 -18.13 -0.41
N ALA A 331 -6.35 -18.28 -0.15
CA ALA A 331 -6.81 -19.00 1.02
C ALA A 331 -6.33 -20.44 0.85
N GLU A 332 -5.20 -20.77 1.47
CA GLU A 332 -4.70 -22.15 1.50
C GLU A 332 -5.76 -23.03 2.18
N LYS A 333 -6.30 -23.93 1.36
CA LYS A 333 -6.95 -25.14 1.86
C LYS A 333 -5.84 -26.04 2.41
N HIS A 334 -5.68 -26.05 3.70
CA HIS A 334 -5.13 -27.18 4.41
C HIS A 334 -6.24 -27.73 5.30
N GLY A 335 -6.70 -28.96 4.89
CA GLY A 335 -7.62 -29.81 5.61
C GLY A 335 -7.01 -30.42 6.86
#